data_4990f8ceae50cafd60d43f1d0ba798cc
#
_entry.id   4990f8ceae50cafd60d43f1d0ba798cc
#
_cell.length_a   1.000
_cell.length_b   1.000
_cell.length_c   1.000
_cell.angle_alpha   90.00
_cell.angle_beta   90.00
_cell.angle_gamma   90.00
#
_symmetry.space_group_name_H-M   'P 1'
#
loop_
_entity.id
_entity.type
_entity.pdbx_description
1 polymer ?
#
loop_
_entity_poly.entity_id
_entity_poly.type
_entity_poly.pdbx_seq_one_letter_code
_entity_poly.pdbx_strand_id
1 'polypeptide(L)'
;MIEPQKIVAAQSPQRLFIYGKPKVGKTSAVAQLPKHLIIDTEVKGNNGDQLVGGTSYCEGATSVVVDGLPKLKECLTYLQEKPGDYDFIVLDTIDHIEAWVSEAVCRAHSVKHIGDIPHGKGWSLMRSQVIAIVEQFARASKHIIIVGHQKDGHDEEGVEVQKINLTGKLKTHLCSIMDGVGRIVRDDDKLMVDFRTGVNTDAGCRVPTLAGQLIELKWETVYPDTIQ
;
A
#
# COMPACT_ATOMS: atom_id res chain seq x y z
N MET A 1 -36.27 1.82 8.35
CA MET A 1 -35.97 2.60 9.59
C MET A 1 -34.47 2.60 9.77
N ILE A 2 -33.84 3.74 10.04
CA ILE A 2 -32.39 3.80 10.34
C ILE A 2 -32.28 3.68 11.86
N GLU A 3 -31.59 2.66 12.34
CA GLU A 3 -31.32 2.48 13.77
C GLU A 3 -29.91 2.92 14.08
N PRO A 4 -29.70 3.95 14.94
CA PRO A 4 -28.40 4.34 15.41
C PRO A 4 -27.78 3.22 16.26
N GLN A 5 -26.51 2.89 15.99
CA GLN A 5 -25.77 1.89 16.73
C GLN A 5 -24.66 2.54 17.57
N LYS A 6 -24.44 2.01 18.78
CA LYS A 6 -23.28 2.40 19.60
C LYS A 6 -22.02 1.77 19.01
N ILE A 7 -21.05 2.60 18.66
CA ILE A 7 -19.81 2.16 18.02
C ILE A 7 -18.80 1.70 19.08
N VAL A 8 -18.22 0.53 18.87
CA VAL A 8 -17.03 0.08 19.58
C VAL A 8 -15.82 0.40 18.69
N ALA A 9 -14.78 1.00 19.26
CA ALA A 9 -13.59 1.37 18.50
C ALA A 9 -12.90 0.12 17.95
N ALA A 10 -12.52 0.17 16.67
CA ALA A 10 -11.73 -0.89 16.05
C ALA A 10 -10.35 -0.98 16.73
N GLN A 11 -9.88 -2.19 16.95
CA GLN A 11 -8.57 -2.46 17.55
C GLN A 11 -7.47 -2.67 16.49
N SER A 12 -7.88 -2.89 15.24
CA SER A 12 -6.98 -3.17 14.11
C SER A 12 -7.38 -2.33 12.89
N PRO A 13 -6.42 -1.86 12.07
CA PRO A 13 -6.74 -1.20 10.82
C PRO A 13 -7.26 -2.21 9.78
N GLN A 14 -8.34 -1.89 9.09
CA GLN A 14 -8.76 -2.65 7.91
C GLN A 14 -7.92 -2.28 6.69
N ARG A 15 -7.50 -1.02 6.62
CA ARG A 15 -6.72 -0.44 5.54
C ARG A 15 -5.46 0.20 6.10
N LEU A 16 -4.33 -0.43 5.86
CA LEU A 16 -3.03 0.04 6.32
C LEU A 16 -2.14 0.42 5.13
N PHE A 17 -1.52 1.59 5.18
CA PHE A 17 -0.48 1.96 4.25
C PHE A 17 0.85 2.00 5.01
N ILE A 18 1.82 1.22 4.59
CA ILE A 18 3.18 1.30 5.11
C ILE A 18 4.14 1.82 4.04
N TYR A 19 5.02 2.74 4.42
CA TYR A 19 6.02 3.28 3.50
C TYR A 19 7.37 3.42 4.19
N GLY A 20 8.45 3.45 3.42
CA GLY A 20 9.79 3.60 3.95
C GLY A 20 10.85 3.49 2.85
N LYS A 21 12.11 3.71 3.23
CA LYS A 21 13.23 3.63 2.29
C LYS A 21 13.31 2.27 1.60
N PRO A 22 13.84 2.20 0.38
CA PRO A 22 14.16 0.92 -0.25
C PRO A 22 15.04 0.07 0.67
N LYS A 23 14.81 -1.25 0.68
CA LYS A 23 15.60 -2.23 1.47
C LYS A 23 15.52 -2.10 2.99
N VAL A 24 14.60 -1.30 3.53
CA VAL A 24 14.40 -1.20 4.99
C VAL A 24 13.79 -2.45 5.60
N GLY A 25 13.18 -3.33 4.79
CA GLY A 25 12.58 -4.60 5.22
C GLY A 25 11.04 -4.67 5.10
N LYS A 26 10.40 -3.78 4.31
CA LYS A 26 8.94 -3.76 4.13
C LYS A 26 8.38 -5.09 3.63
N THR A 27 8.88 -5.58 2.48
CA THR A 27 8.46 -6.86 1.88
C THR A 27 8.68 -8.04 2.83
N SER A 28 9.84 -8.11 3.49
CA SER A 28 10.13 -9.16 4.48
C SER A 28 9.19 -9.13 5.68
N ALA A 29 8.75 -7.94 6.09
CA ALA A 29 7.78 -7.80 7.18
C ALA A 29 6.39 -8.30 6.77
N VAL A 30 5.86 -7.87 5.62
CA VAL A 30 4.53 -8.31 5.17
C VAL A 30 4.48 -9.80 4.82
N ALA A 31 5.62 -10.40 4.47
CA ALA A 31 5.73 -11.84 4.26
C ALA A 31 5.56 -12.69 5.54
N GLN A 32 5.61 -12.07 6.72
CA GLN A 32 5.38 -12.75 8.01
C GLN A 32 3.91 -12.77 8.44
N LEU A 33 3.02 -12.10 7.70
CA LEU A 33 1.59 -12.12 8.01
C LEU A 33 1.01 -13.52 7.82
N PRO A 34 0.08 -13.97 8.67
CA PRO A 34 -0.63 -15.22 8.43
C PRO A 34 -1.63 -15.05 7.28
N LYS A 35 -1.98 -16.15 6.60
CA LYS A 35 -3.02 -16.17 5.54
C LYS A 35 -2.98 -14.95 4.61
N HIS A 36 -1.79 -14.60 4.11
CA HIS A 36 -1.60 -13.47 3.22
C HIS A 36 -1.47 -13.89 1.76
N LEU A 37 -1.80 -12.96 0.85
CA LEU A 37 -1.39 -12.95 -0.54
C LEU A 37 -0.70 -11.63 -0.84
N ILE A 38 0.58 -11.68 -1.23
CA ILE A 38 1.33 -10.52 -1.70
C ILE A 38 1.22 -10.44 -3.22
N ILE A 39 0.67 -9.35 -3.71
CA ILE A 39 0.70 -8.98 -5.11
C ILE A 39 1.96 -8.15 -5.32
N ASP A 40 2.99 -8.85 -5.79
CA ASP A 40 4.35 -8.33 -5.96
C ASP A 40 4.48 -7.68 -7.34
N THR A 41 4.63 -6.38 -7.36
CA THR A 41 4.77 -5.58 -8.59
C THR A 41 6.22 -5.29 -8.96
N GLU A 42 7.18 -5.72 -8.12
CA GLU A 42 8.61 -5.53 -8.37
C GLU A 42 9.19 -6.68 -9.20
N VAL A 43 8.96 -6.66 -10.51
CA VAL A 43 9.56 -7.66 -11.41
C VAL A 43 11.08 -7.46 -11.48
N LYS A 44 11.84 -8.49 -11.08
CA LYS A 44 13.32 -8.51 -11.07
C LYS A 44 13.92 -9.38 -12.17
N GLY A 45 13.09 -10.17 -12.84
CA GLY A 45 13.52 -11.07 -13.91
C GLY A 45 12.52 -12.20 -14.11
N ASN A 46 12.99 -13.23 -14.80
CA ASN A 46 12.24 -14.47 -14.99
C ASN A 46 13.13 -15.69 -14.76
N ASN A 47 12.51 -16.79 -14.36
CA ASN A 47 13.13 -18.11 -14.28
C ASN A 47 12.28 -19.05 -15.15
N GLY A 48 12.70 -19.23 -16.41
CA GLY A 48 11.85 -19.84 -17.43
C GLY A 48 10.62 -18.95 -17.70
N ASP A 49 9.43 -19.53 -17.60
CA ASP A 49 8.16 -18.82 -17.80
C ASP A 49 7.63 -18.12 -16.54
N GLN A 50 8.31 -18.25 -15.39
CA GLN A 50 7.89 -17.69 -14.13
C GLN A 50 8.59 -16.36 -13.84
N LEU A 51 7.81 -15.31 -13.56
CA LEU A 51 8.34 -14.03 -13.10
C LEU A 51 8.93 -14.16 -11.69
N VAL A 52 10.05 -13.48 -11.48
CA VAL A 52 10.74 -13.37 -10.20
C VAL A 52 10.54 -11.95 -9.65
N GLY A 53 10.05 -11.83 -8.45
CA GLY A 53 9.76 -10.55 -7.81
C GLY A 53 10.59 -10.27 -6.56
N GLY A 54 10.23 -9.21 -5.87
CA GLY A 54 10.83 -8.82 -4.60
C GLY A 54 10.64 -9.85 -3.50
N THR A 55 9.53 -10.57 -3.53
CA THR A 55 9.17 -11.64 -2.59
C THR A 55 10.00 -12.91 -2.71
N SER A 56 10.77 -13.09 -3.77
CA SER A 56 11.64 -14.29 -3.97
C SER A 56 12.71 -14.48 -2.89
N TYR A 57 12.95 -13.48 -2.07
CA TYR A 57 13.85 -13.56 -0.91
C TYR A 57 13.12 -13.78 0.43
N CYS A 58 11.80 -14.03 0.39
CA CYS A 58 10.96 -14.20 1.57
C CYS A 58 10.46 -15.65 1.64
N GLU A 59 11.18 -16.50 2.36
CA GLU A 59 10.79 -17.90 2.56
C GLU A 59 9.40 -18.00 3.23
N GLY A 60 8.55 -18.88 2.71
CA GLY A 60 7.19 -19.10 3.21
C GLY A 60 6.16 -18.04 2.79
N ALA A 61 6.55 -17.00 2.04
CA ALA A 61 5.60 -16.02 1.53
C ALA A 61 4.68 -16.62 0.46
N THR A 62 3.38 -16.32 0.56
CA THR A 62 2.42 -16.57 -0.51
C THR A 62 2.33 -15.33 -1.39
N SER A 63 2.81 -15.40 -2.61
CA SER A 63 2.86 -14.24 -3.50
C SER A 63 2.54 -14.58 -4.95
N VAL A 64 2.11 -13.57 -5.69
CA VAL A 64 2.00 -13.58 -7.14
C VAL A 64 2.72 -12.38 -7.71
N VAL A 65 3.65 -12.60 -8.65
CA VAL A 65 4.36 -11.52 -9.32
C VAL A 65 3.54 -11.04 -10.51
N VAL A 66 3.29 -9.73 -10.57
CA VAL A 66 2.52 -9.09 -11.62
C VAL A 66 3.38 -8.03 -12.33
N ASP A 67 3.23 -7.95 -13.65
CA ASP A 67 4.03 -7.08 -14.54
C ASP A 67 3.18 -6.00 -15.23
N GLY A 68 1.92 -5.85 -14.83
CA GLY A 68 1.03 -4.84 -15.41
C GLY A 68 -0.43 -4.99 -15.02
N LEU A 69 -1.25 -4.04 -15.50
CA LEU A 69 -2.69 -3.97 -15.19
C LEU A 69 -3.50 -5.21 -15.61
N PRO A 70 -3.20 -5.90 -16.75
CA PRO A 70 -3.95 -7.12 -17.10
C PRO A 70 -3.84 -8.20 -16.03
N LYS A 71 -2.61 -8.51 -15.60
CA LYS A 71 -2.35 -9.53 -14.60
C LYS A 71 -2.84 -9.14 -13.21
N LEU A 72 -2.78 -7.85 -12.88
CA LEU A 72 -3.38 -7.31 -11.67
C LEU A 72 -4.90 -7.55 -11.63
N LYS A 73 -5.58 -7.41 -12.77
CA LYS A 73 -7.01 -7.70 -12.91
C LYS A 73 -7.30 -9.21 -12.76
N GLU A 74 -6.45 -10.07 -13.29
CA GLU A 74 -6.57 -11.53 -13.10
C GLU A 74 -6.48 -11.90 -11.62
N CYS A 75 -5.55 -11.28 -10.86
CA CYS A 75 -5.44 -11.46 -9.41
C CYS A 75 -6.73 -11.06 -8.69
N LEU A 76 -7.33 -9.94 -9.08
CA LEU A 76 -8.60 -9.51 -8.50
C LEU A 76 -9.74 -10.51 -8.79
N THR A 77 -9.83 -11.01 -10.01
CA THR A 77 -10.82 -12.06 -10.39
C THR A 77 -10.61 -13.31 -9.55
N TYR A 78 -9.38 -13.78 -9.42
CA TYR A 78 -9.03 -14.92 -8.58
C TYR A 78 -9.49 -14.75 -7.13
N LEU A 79 -9.27 -13.57 -6.53
CA LEU A 79 -9.70 -13.28 -5.16
C LEU A 79 -11.23 -13.25 -5.02
N GLN A 80 -11.94 -12.77 -6.04
CA GLN A 80 -13.41 -12.76 -6.04
C GLN A 80 -14.02 -14.17 -6.15
N GLU A 81 -13.32 -15.09 -6.82
CA GLU A 81 -13.73 -16.50 -6.94
C GLU A 81 -13.42 -17.31 -5.67
N LYS A 82 -12.51 -16.82 -4.83
CA LYS A 82 -12.04 -17.50 -3.61
C LYS A 82 -12.12 -16.60 -2.37
N PRO A 83 -13.33 -16.17 -2.00
CA PRO A 83 -13.50 -15.30 -0.85
C PRO A 83 -13.10 -16.01 0.45
N GLY A 84 -12.27 -15.35 1.26
CA GLY A 84 -11.86 -15.84 2.58
C GLY A 84 -10.63 -16.75 2.61
N ASP A 85 -10.02 -17.08 1.48
CA ASP A 85 -8.76 -17.83 1.45
C ASP A 85 -7.61 -17.03 2.10
N TYR A 86 -7.67 -15.70 2.02
CA TYR A 86 -6.67 -14.79 2.57
C TYR A 86 -7.33 -13.76 3.49
N ASP A 87 -6.75 -13.59 4.69
CA ASP A 87 -7.15 -12.53 5.61
C ASP A 87 -6.47 -11.20 5.23
N PHE A 88 -5.26 -11.26 4.68
CA PHE A 88 -4.47 -10.10 4.28
C PHE A 88 -4.17 -10.11 2.79
N ILE A 89 -4.50 -9.03 2.10
CA ILE A 89 -4.04 -8.75 0.74
C ILE A 89 -3.03 -7.61 0.81
N VAL A 90 -1.85 -7.83 0.21
CA VAL A 90 -0.76 -6.85 0.19
C VAL A 90 -0.50 -6.40 -1.25
N LEU A 91 -0.49 -5.10 -1.52
CA LEU A 91 -0.04 -4.51 -2.77
C LEU A 91 1.39 -3.98 -2.59
N ASP A 92 2.39 -4.67 -3.10
CA ASP A 92 3.82 -4.35 -2.94
C ASP A 92 4.50 -4.19 -4.31
N THR A 93 4.65 -2.96 -4.88
CA THR A 93 4.35 -1.65 -4.31
C THR A 93 3.31 -0.88 -5.12
N ILE A 94 2.67 0.07 -4.49
CA ILE A 94 1.66 0.93 -5.14
C ILE A 94 2.27 1.87 -6.20
N ASP A 95 3.54 2.21 -6.08
CA ASP A 95 4.28 3.07 -7.00
C ASP A 95 4.24 2.53 -8.43
N HIS A 96 4.38 1.22 -8.63
CA HIS A 96 4.30 0.59 -9.95
C HIS A 96 2.88 0.62 -10.50
N ILE A 97 1.87 0.43 -9.64
CA ILE A 97 0.47 0.52 -10.06
C ILE A 97 0.15 1.94 -10.55
N GLU A 98 0.64 2.98 -9.85
CA GLU A 98 0.51 4.37 -10.31
C GLU A 98 1.14 4.56 -11.70
N ALA A 99 2.36 4.04 -11.91
CA ALA A 99 3.06 4.13 -13.19
C ALA A 99 2.29 3.44 -14.32
N TRP A 100 1.82 2.21 -14.12
CA TRP A 100 1.05 1.45 -15.11
C TRP A 100 -0.27 2.15 -15.48
N VAL A 101 -0.96 2.71 -14.49
CA VAL A 101 -2.20 3.47 -14.73
C VAL A 101 -1.89 4.76 -15.49
N SER A 102 -0.81 5.47 -15.12
CA SER A 102 -0.37 6.68 -15.85
C SER A 102 -0.09 6.39 -17.32
N GLU A 103 0.65 5.30 -17.60
CA GLU A 103 0.92 4.86 -18.98
C GLU A 103 -0.36 4.46 -19.73
N ALA A 104 -1.30 3.77 -19.06
CA ALA A 104 -2.56 3.39 -19.68
C ALA A 104 -3.41 4.62 -20.04
N VAL A 105 -3.45 5.64 -19.17
CA VAL A 105 -4.12 6.92 -19.44
C VAL A 105 -3.45 7.66 -20.61
N CYS A 106 -2.11 7.71 -20.65
CA CYS A 106 -1.37 8.32 -21.76
C CYS A 106 -1.67 7.63 -23.09
N ARG A 107 -1.65 6.29 -23.13
CA ARG A 107 -1.99 5.51 -24.33
C ARG A 107 -3.42 5.77 -24.81
N ALA A 108 -4.38 5.80 -23.89
CA ALA A 108 -5.79 6.04 -24.22
C ALA A 108 -6.03 7.44 -24.83
N HIS A 109 -5.20 8.40 -24.50
CA HIS A 109 -5.27 9.77 -25.00
C HIS A 109 -4.25 10.08 -26.10
N SER A 110 -3.46 9.10 -26.55
CA SER A 110 -2.42 9.24 -27.58
C SER A 110 -1.41 10.35 -27.27
N VAL A 111 -1.03 10.50 -25.99
CA VAL A 111 -0.03 11.47 -25.50
C VAL A 111 1.19 10.77 -24.93
N LYS A 112 2.33 11.47 -24.86
CA LYS A 112 3.57 10.95 -24.27
C LYS A 112 3.60 11.11 -22.75
N HIS A 113 3.04 12.21 -22.26
CA HIS A 113 3.05 12.53 -20.84
C HIS A 113 1.64 12.85 -20.36
N ILE A 114 1.34 12.46 -19.12
CA ILE A 114 0.02 12.65 -18.52
C ILE A 114 -0.34 14.14 -18.38
N GLY A 115 0.67 15.00 -18.24
CA GLY A 115 0.51 16.46 -18.21
C GLY A 115 0.08 17.08 -19.53
N ASP A 116 0.26 16.38 -20.67
CA ASP A 116 -0.15 16.84 -21.99
C ASP A 116 -1.68 16.78 -22.18
N ILE A 117 -2.38 16.08 -21.30
CA ILE A 117 -3.85 16.03 -21.29
C ILE A 117 -4.39 17.33 -20.68
N PRO A 118 -5.19 18.12 -21.44
CA PRO A 118 -5.60 19.44 -21.01
C PRO A 118 -6.33 19.50 -19.67
N HIS A 119 -6.23 20.63 -19.01
CA HIS A 119 -6.94 20.96 -17.76
C HIS A 119 -6.68 20.00 -16.59
N GLY A 120 -5.54 19.32 -16.57
CA GLY A 120 -5.19 18.36 -15.52
C GLY A 120 -6.07 17.10 -15.48
N LYS A 121 -6.87 16.87 -16.55
CA LYS A 121 -7.78 15.72 -16.65
C LYS A 121 -7.04 14.39 -16.58
N GLY A 122 -5.83 14.29 -17.16
CA GLY A 122 -5.01 13.09 -17.11
C GLY A 122 -4.70 12.67 -15.68
N TRP A 123 -4.25 13.60 -14.85
CA TRP A 123 -3.97 13.35 -13.42
C TRP A 123 -5.23 12.94 -12.63
N SER A 124 -6.40 13.51 -12.99
CA SER A 124 -7.65 13.13 -12.36
C SER A 124 -8.07 11.71 -12.72
N LEU A 125 -7.93 11.33 -13.99
CA LEU A 125 -8.24 9.98 -14.47
C LEU A 125 -7.31 8.95 -13.83
N MET A 126 -6.00 9.19 -13.84
CA MET A 126 -5.02 8.31 -13.21
C MET A 126 -5.35 8.08 -11.73
N ARG A 127 -5.54 9.17 -10.96
CA ARG A 127 -5.91 9.09 -9.54
C ARG A 127 -7.17 8.26 -9.32
N SER A 128 -8.24 8.52 -10.09
CA SER A 128 -9.50 7.79 -9.94
C SER A 128 -9.34 6.30 -10.24
N GLN A 129 -8.53 5.92 -11.22
CA GLN A 129 -8.28 4.53 -11.55
C GLN A 129 -7.44 3.82 -10.48
N VAL A 130 -6.38 4.44 -9.96
CA VAL A 130 -5.58 3.85 -8.87
C VAL A 130 -6.43 3.65 -7.62
N ILE A 131 -7.23 4.64 -7.23
CA ILE A 131 -8.15 4.52 -6.09
C ILE A 131 -9.16 3.39 -6.32
N ALA A 132 -9.74 3.29 -7.53
CA ALA A 132 -10.69 2.22 -7.85
C ALA A 132 -10.05 0.83 -7.73
N ILE A 133 -8.80 0.67 -8.15
CA ILE A 133 -8.04 -0.58 -7.98
C ILE A 133 -7.90 -0.91 -6.49
N VAL A 134 -7.41 0.03 -5.68
CA VAL A 134 -7.25 -0.17 -4.23
C VAL A 134 -8.57 -0.53 -3.55
N GLU A 135 -9.65 0.16 -3.89
CA GLU A 135 -10.99 -0.11 -3.36
C GLU A 135 -11.51 -1.52 -3.72
N GLN A 136 -11.19 -2.00 -4.93
CA GLN A 136 -11.59 -3.35 -5.35
C GLN A 136 -10.84 -4.43 -4.55
N PHE A 137 -9.55 -4.28 -4.33
CA PHE A 137 -8.77 -5.20 -3.48
C PHE A 137 -9.18 -5.11 -2.01
N ALA A 138 -9.48 -3.91 -1.51
CA ALA A 138 -9.98 -3.73 -0.14
C ALA A 138 -11.32 -4.43 0.11
N ARG A 139 -12.19 -4.55 -0.91
CA ARG A 139 -13.46 -5.30 -0.79
C ARG A 139 -13.29 -6.81 -0.89
N ALA A 140 -12.19 -7.26 -1.47
CA ALA A 140 -11.89 -8.68 -1.65
C ALA A 140 -11.16 -9.31 -0.46
N SER A 141 -10.84 -8.53 0.57
CA SER A 141 -10.06 -8.98 1.73
C SER A 141 -10.61 -8.45 3.05
N LYS A 142 -10.26 -9.11 4.15
CA LYS A 142 -10.54 -8.62 5.51
C LYS A 142 -9.65 -7.42 5.84
N HIS A 143 -8.37 -7.49 5.46
CA HIS A 143 -7.38 -6.45 5.63
C HIS A 143 -6.61 -6.21 4.33
N ILE A 144 -6.46 -4.95 3.93
CA ILE A 144 -5.57 -4.58 2.85
C ILE A 144 -4.37 -3.81 3.40
N ILE A 145 -3.17 -4.19 2.95
CA ILE A 145 -1.94 -3.47 3.24
C ILE A 145 -1.36 -2.96 1.92
N ILE A 146 -1.11 -1.67 1.87
CA ILE A 146 -0.43 -1.04 0.75
C ILE A 146 1.01 -0.75 1.18
N VAL A 147 1.95 -1.16 0.34
CA VAL A 147 3.38 -0.87 0.52
C VAL A 147 3.79 0.18 -0.49
N GLY A 148 4.51 1.21 -0.04
CA GLY A 148 5.04 2.26 -0.88
C GLY A 148 6.47 2.63 -0.54
N HIS A 149 7.10 3.39 -1.41
CA HIS A 149 8.42 3.95 -1.18
C HIS A 149 8.36 5.30 -0.49
N GLN A 150 9.41 5.61 0.26
CA GLN A 150 9.67 6.93 0.82
C GLN A 150 10.41 7.79 -0.20
N LYS A 151 10.02 9.05 -0.27
CA LYS A 151 10.77 10.12 -0.93
C LYS A 151 11.28 11.08 0.13
N ASP A 152 12.58 11.24 0.19
CA ASP A 152 13.23 12.27 0.98
C ASP A 152 13.24 13.59 0.21
N GLY A 153 13.13 14.70 0.90
CA GLY A 153 13.15 16.04 0.34
C GLY A 153 13.30 17.10 1.41
N HIS A 154 13.14 18.35 1.04
CA HIS A 154 13.07 19.47 1.96
C HIS A 154 11.79 20.25 1.68
N ASP A 155 11.19 20.82 2.73
CA ASP A 155 10.07 21.75 2.58
C ASP A 155 10.56 23.15 2.16
N GLU A 156 9.63 24.12 2.09
CA GLU A 156 9.94 25.49 1.69
C GLU A 156 10.86 26.22 2.69
N GLU A 157 10.92 25.74 3.93
CA GLU A 157 11.78 26.26 5.00
C GLU A 157 13.13 25.53 5.08
N GLY A 158 13.36 24.52 4.18
CA GLY A 158 14.60 23.74 4.14
C GLY A 158 14.63 22.60 5.18
N VAL A 159 13.52 22.30 5.84
CA VAL A 159 13.43 21.20 6.79
C VAL A 159 13.29 19.87 6.06
N GLU A 160 14.05 18.86 6.46
CA GLU A 160 13.99 17.53 5.86
C GLU A 160 12.59 16.91 6.02
N VAL A 161 12.02 16.43 4.91
CA VAL A 161 10.73 15.75 4.89
C VAL A 161 10.85 14.33 4.32
N GLN A 162 10.09 13.42 4.88
CA GLN A 162 10.08 11.99 4.55
C GLN A 162 8.65 11.56 4.22
N LYS A 163 8.28 11.78 2.97
CA LYS A 163 6.92 11.60 2.48
C LYS A 163 6.78 10.34 1.63
N ILE A 164 5.54 9.91 1.41
CA ILE A 164 5.22 8.85 0.45
C ILE A 164 5.58 9.32 -0.97
N ASN A 165 6.22 8.44 -1.75
CA ASN A 165 6.62 8.70 -3.13
C ASN A 165 5.47 8.44 -4.11
N LEU A 166 4.42 9.24 -4.05
CA LEU A 166 3.30 9.23 -4.98
C LEU A 166 2.98 10.67 -5.41
N THR A 167 2.29 10.82 -6.55
CA THR A 167 1.86 12.15 -7.00
C THR A 167 0.91 12.79 -5.99
N GLY A 168 1.07 14.10 -5.75
CA GLY A 168 0.52 14.84 -4.63
C GLY A 168 -0.94 14.54 -4.26
N LYS A 169 -1.89 14.77 -5.19
CA LYS A 169 -3.32 14.54 -4.91
C LYS A 169 -3.70 13.05 -4.79
N LEU A 170 -2.98 12.14 -5.45
CA LEU A 170 -3.16 10.69 -5.25
C LEU A 170 -2.75 10.30 -3.83
N LYS A 171 -1.55 10.73 -3.41
CA LYS A 171 -1.05 10.50 -2.05
C LYS A 171 -2.05 10.95 -0.99
N THR A 172 -2.50 12.20 -1.09
CA THR A 172 -3.47 12.77 -0.14
C THR A 172 -4.75 11.95 -0.08
N HIS A 173 -5.28 11.54 -1.23
CA HIS A 173 -6.51 10.74 -1.27
C HIS A 173 -6.29 9.35 -0.69
N LEU A 174 -5.21 8.65 -1.05
CA LEU A 174 -4.90 7.34 -0.46
C LEU A 174 -4.77 7.44 1.06
N CYS A 175 -4.00 8.38 1.58
CA CYS A 175 -3.87 8.57 3.03
C CYS A 175 -5.24 8.83 3.70
N SER A 176 -6.15 9.56 3.04
CA SER A 176 -7.46 9.87 3.62
C SER A 176 -8.39 8.67 3.76
N ILE A 177 -8.27 7.65 2.90
CA ILE A 177 -9.09 6.44 2.93
C ILE A 177 -8.46 5.29 3.73
N MET A 178 -7.22 5.45 4.20
CA MET A 178 -6.56 4.49 5.09
C MET A 178 -6.95 4.72 6.56
N ASP A 179 -6.98 3.65 7.33
CA ASP A 179 -7.17 3.71 8.79
C ASP A 179 -5.84 4.03 9.49
N GLY A 180 -4.73 3.57 8.90
CA GLY A 180 -3.38 3.87 9.37
C GLY A 180 -2.42 4.10 8.21
N VAL A 181 -1.51 5.05 8.39
CA VAL A 181 -0.34 5.29 7.54
C VAL A 181 0.89 5.21 8.42
N GLY A 182 1.69 4.17 8.25
CA GLY A 182 2.87 3.90 9.07
C GLY A 182 4.16 4.09 8.28
N ARG A 183 5.10 4.86 8.82
CA ARG A 183 6.44 4.96 8.27
C ARG A 183 7.32 3.86 8.86
N ILE A 184 7.90 3.03 7.99
CA ILE A 184 8.81 1.96 8.39
C ILE A 184 10.22 2.52 8.49
N VAL A 185 10.82 2.34 9.64
CA VAL A 185 12.20 2.73 9.95
C VAL A 185 12.92 1.60 10.64
N ARG A 186 14.25 1.61 10.60
CA ARG A 186 15.07 0.69 11.35
C ARG A 186 15.74 1.45 12.49
N ASP A 187 15.62 0.92 13.69
CA ASP A 187 16.25 1.39 14.90
C ASP A 187 17.13 0.25 15.43
N ASP A 188 18.43 0.38 15.26
CA ASP A 188 19.40 -0.70 15.40
C ASP A 188 18.95 -1.94 14.58
N ASP A 189 18.78 -3.08 15.22
CA ASP A 189 18.35 -4.34 14.58
C ASP A 189 16.83 -4.49 14.49
N LYS A 190 16.06 -3.54 15.05
CA LYS A 190 14.59 -3.62 15.08
C LYS A 190 13.95 -2.89 13.92
N LEU A 191 12.93 -3.50 13.38
CA LEU A 191 12.05 -2.84 12.42
C LEU A 191 10.92 -2.16 13.20
N MET A 192 10.82 -0.84 13.04
CA MET A 192 9.83 -0.02 13.73
C MET A 192 8.78 0.48 12.73
N VAL A 193 7.56 0.66 13.22
CA VAL A 193 6.53 1.42 12.50
C VAL A 193 6.16 2.68 13.28
N ASP A 194 6.23 3.80 12.60
CA ASP A 194 5.96 5.12 13.15
C ASP A 194 4.59 5.62 12.67
N PHE A 195 3.64 5.72 13.61
CA PHE A 195 2.30 6.27 13.39
C PHE A 195 2.15 7.69 13.98
N ARG A 196 3.26 8.32 14.38
CA ARG A 196 3.23 9.69 14.91
C ARG A 196 2.94 10.68 13.80
N THR A 197 1.92 11.50 14.00
CA THR A 197 1.58 12.58 13.07
C THR A 197 2.60 13.69 13.18
N GLY A 198 3.13 14.15 12.04
CA GLY A 198 4.10 15.24 12.00
C GLY A 198 4.09 15.98 10.67
N VAL A 199 4.58 17.21 10.65
CA VAL A 199 4.65 18.03 9.42
C VAL A 199 5.60 17.40 8.39
N ASN A 200 6.61 16.67 8.86
CA ASN A 200 7.68 16.11 8.03
C ASN A 200 7.38 14.72 7.48
N THR A 201 6.27 14.09 7.93
CA THR A 201 5.88 12.74 7.52
C THR A 201 4.43 12.73 7.02
N ASP A 202 4.03 11.64 6.36
CA ASP A 202 2.63 11.37 6.02
C ASP A 202 1.99 10.38 7.02
N ALA A 203 2.68 10.06 8.13
CA ALA A 203 2.25 9.07 9.10
C ALA A 203 1.07 9.54 9.96
N GLY A 204 0.28 8.59 10.44
CA GLY A 204 -0.85 8.79 11.33
C GLY A 204 -1.74 7.55 11.40
N CYS A 205 -2.57 7.42 12.44
CA CYS A 205 -3.46 6.27 12.57
C CYS A 205 -4.75 6.68 13.29
N ARG A 206 -5.88 6.08 12.89
CA ARG A 206 -7.20 6.23 13.52
C ARG A 206 -7.45 5.22 14.63
N VAL A 207 -6.70 4.11 14.63
CA VAL A 207 -6.81 3.07 15.67
C VAL A 207 -6.23 3.62 16.98
N PRO A 208 -7.02 3.73 18.06
CA PRO A 208 -6.59 4.44 19.27
C PRO A 208 -5.32 3.90 19.92
N THR A 209 -5.10 2.59 19.86
CA THR A 209 -3.92 1.92 20.44
C THR A 209 -2.64 2.15 19.63
N LEU A 210 -2.75 2.54 18.35
CA LEU A 210 -1.63 2.79 17.45
C LEU A 210 -1.38 4.28 17.21
N ALA A 211 -2.40 5.11 17.39
CA ALA A 211 -2.34 6.54 17.10
C ALA A 211 -1.22 7.23 17.91
N GLY A 212 -0.35 7.94 17.21
CA GLY A 212 0.75 8.68 17.83
C GLY A 212 1.90 7.83 18.38
N GLN A 213 1.95 6.53 18.06
CA GLN A 213 2.94 5.60 18.56
C GLN A 213 4.10 5.39 17.57
N LEU A 214 5.30 5.16 18.11
CA LEU A 214 6.42 4.52 17.44
C LEU A 214 6.63 3.18 18.13
N ILE A 215 6.36 2.08 17.43
CA ILE A 215 6.39 0.73 18.00
C ILE A 215 7.26 -0.20 17.17
N GLU A 216 7.80 -1.24 17.80
CA GLU A 216 8.40 -2.35 17.05
C GLU A 216 7.33 -3.00 16.18
N LEU A 217 7.64 -3.23 14.90
CA LEU A 217 6.70 -3.83 13.97
C LEU A 217 6.53 -5.31 14.28
N LYS A 218 5.50 -5.59 15.05
CA LYS A 218 4.98 -6.92 15.33
C LYS A 218 3.53 -6.96 14.91
N TRP A 219 3.19 -7.87 14.02
CA TRP A 219 1.85 -7.90 13.45
C TRP A 219 0.77 -8.22 14.48
N GLU A 220 1.10 -8.96 15.56
CA GLU A 220 0.21 -9.23 16.70
C GLU A 220 -0.17 -7.93 17.44
N THR A 221 0.73 -6.95 17.46
CA THR A 221 0.45 -5.63 18.05
C THR A 221 -0.44 -4.78 17.14
N VAL A 222 -0.25 -4.88 15.82
CA VAL A 222 -1.03 -4.12 14.82
C VAL A 222 -2.40 -4.74 14.58
N TYR A 223 -2.51 -6.07 14.66
CA TYR A 223 -3.72 -6.85 14.38
C TYR A 223 -4.07 -7.82 15.51
N PRO A 224 -4.28 -7.35 16.76
CA PRO A 224 -4.51 -8.22 17.92
C PRO A 224 -5.79 -9.07 17.79
N ASP A 225 -6.77 -8.64 16.99
CA ASP A 225 -8.02 -9.37 16.80
C ASP A 225 -7.93 -10.45 15.70
N THR A 226 -6.84 -10.46 14.93
CA THR A 226 -6.69 -11.36 13.76
C THR A 226 -5.52 -12.31 13.92
N ILE A 227 -4.46 -11.87 14.59
CA ILE A 227 -3.24 -12.65 14.84
C ILE A 227 -3.16 -12.94 16.33
N GLN A 228 -3.21 -14.23 16.70
CA GLN A 228 -3.10 -14.73 18.08
C GLN A 228 -1.79 -15.46 18.28
#